data_3780065af6ad398e8ed84ee8f40c46e0
#
_entry.id   3780065af6ad398e8ed84ee8f40c46e0
#
_cell.length_a   1.000
_cell.length_b   1.000
_cell.length_c   1.000
_cell.angle_alpha   90.00
_cell.angle_beta   90.00
_cell.angle_gamma   90.00
#
_symmetry.space_group_name_H-M   'P 1'
#
loop_
_entity.id
_entity.type
_entity.pdbx_description
1 polymer ?
#
loop_
_entity_poly.entity_id
_entity_poly.type
_entity_poly.pdbx_seq_one_letter_code
_entity_poly.pdbx_strand_id
1 'polypeptide(L)'
;MVVLKSWVKAHSPALAARLYRRFATVREYLRDFRDYARSTDWEAGSTGRRRRPEIDQVECASSRLIIASHGLEKGAALPRVRRPFGIARRQEIEGILGSPAQVKLLPTWLVEASRSALRQHAEFNATGAVGDDLTPVGPTRTIAYSAEQVEEFVSARHSVRNFDTARPVARDLLVEAVRIAGRTPSVCNRRSYRAHLVDERGAINRALELQNGNAGFRGSIPALFIVTERRSAFVGAGERNQRWIDGGLFAMTLVWVLHGLGLETCFLNWSQRNAVSDELRRRMGISACEDIIVMIAVGHAASGYRVARSLPRPLDDILEIHG
;
A
#
# COMPACT_ATOMS: atom_id res chain seq x y z
N MET A 1 -19.61 37.39 4.94
CA MET A 1 -19.38 36.12 4.23
C MET A 1 -20.65 35.29 4.02
N VAL A 2 -21.56 35.19 4.98
CA VAL A 2 -22.83 34.43 4.87
C VAL A 2 -23.78 35.05 3.81
N VAL A 3 -23.95 36.40 3.80
CA VAL A 3 -24.82 37.13 2.86
C VAL A 3 -24.33 36.97 1.40
N LEU A 4 -23.04 37.01 1.13
CA LEU A 4 -22.46 36.80 -0.22
C LEU A 4 -22.71 35.38 -0.73
N LYS A 5 -22.62 34.37 0.16
CA LYS A 5 -22.91 32.97 -0.18
C LYS A 5 -24.40 32.76 -0.57
N SER A 6 -25.32 33.37 0.15
CA SER A 6 -26.76 33.25 -0.15
C SER A 6 -27.11 33.98 -1.44
N TRP A 7 -26.54 35.15 -1.69
CA TRP A 7 -26.74 35.91 -2.92
C TRP A 7 -26.23 35.19 -4.17
N VAL A 8 -25.01 34.67 -4.15
CA VAL A 8 -24.43 33.89 -5.28
C VAL A 8 -25.25 32.62 -5.54
N LYS A 9 -25.73 31.93 -4.50
CA LYS A 9 -26.54 30.73 -4.65
C LYS A 9 -27.89 31.04 -5.31
N ALA A 10 -28.48 32.19 -5.02
CA ALA A 10 -29.76 32.61 -5.57
C ALA A 10 -29.68 33.09 -7.03
N HIS A 11 -28.59 33.81 -7.39
CA HIS A 11 -28.45 34.47 -8.70
C HIS A 11 -27.63 33.70 -9.71
N SER A 12 -26.77 32.76 -9.29
CA SER A 12 -25.97 31.89 -10.18
C SER A 12 -25.70 30.55 -9.52
N PRO A 13 -26.64 29.62 -9.54
CA PRO A 13 -26.50 28.31 -8.93
C PRO A 13 -25.28 27.51 -9.48
N ALA A 14 -25.00 27.65 -10.78
CA ALA A 14 -23.87 26.99 -11.44
C ALA A 14 -22.52 27.55 -10.95
N LEU A 15 -22.39 28.87 -10.81
CA LEU A 15 -21.20 29.51 -10.27
C LEU A 15 -21.02 29.16 -8.79
N ALA A 16 -22.10 29.16 -8.02
CA ALA A 16 -22.07 28.75 -6.62
C ALA A 16 -21.58 27.29 -6.46
N ALA A 17 -22.09 26.39 -7.28
CA ALA A 17 -21.68 24.99 -7.30
C ALA A 17 -20.20 24.81 -7.71
N ARG A 18 -19.73 25.61 -8.70
CA ARG A 18 -18.33 25.58 -9.13
C ARG A 18 -17.38 26.10 -8.04
N LEU A 19 -17.72 27.22 -7.40
CA LEU A 19 -16.93 27.77 -6.29
C LEU A 19 -16.90 26.83 -5.09
N TYR A 20 -18.05 26.23 -4.74
CA TYR A 20 -18.12 25.25 -3.67
C TYR A 20 -17.26 24.01 -3.94
N ARG A 21 -17.30 23.45 -5.17
CA ARG A 21 -16.44 22.34 -5.55
C ARG A 21 -14.95 22.69 -5.44
N ARG A 22 -14.53 23.85 -5.98
CA ARG A 22 -13.13 24.31 -5.88
C ARG A 22 -12.70 24.47 -4.42
N PHE A 23 -13.53 25.12 -3.61
CA PHE A 23 -13.21 25.33 -2.20
C PHE A 23 -13.14 23.99 -1.42
N ALA A 24 -14.06 23.08 -1.69
CA ALA A 24 -14.04 21.74 -1.12
C ALA A 24 -12.75 20.99 -1.51
N THR A 25 -12.38 21.02 -2.80
CA THR A 25 -11.15 20.41 -3.28
C THR A 25 -9.90 20.96 -2.58
N VAL A 26 -9.75 22.30 -2.51
CA VAL A 26 -8.61 22.94 -1.81
C VAL A 26 -8.56 22.52 -0.34
N ARG A 27 -9.72 22.47 0.32
CA ARG A 27 -9.78 22.06 1.73
C ARG A 27 -9.31 20.61 1.94
N GLU A 28 -9.72 19.69 1.07
CA GLU A 28 -9.28 18.29 1.15
C GLU A 28 -7.76 18.18 0.91
N TYR A 29 -7.23 18.84 -0.11
CA TYR A 29 -5.78 18.87 -0.37
C TYR A 29 -4.96 19.49 0.79
N LEU A 30 -5.44 20.59 1.39
CA LEU A 30 -4.77 21.18 2.56
C LEU A 30 -4.78 20.24 3.77
N ARG A 31 -5.83 19.42 3.91
CA ARG A 31 -5.89 18.40 4.94
C ARG A 31 -4.90 17.28 4.65
N ASP A 32 -4.89 16.75 3.42
CA ASP A 32 -3.96 15.70 3.00
C ASP A 32 -2.50 16.14 3.19
N PHE A 33 -2.18 17.36 2.78
CA PHE A 33 -0.85 17.96 3.01
C PHE A 33 -0.50 18.00 4.49
N ARG A 34 -1.40 18.52 5.33
CA ARG A 34 -1.17 18.62 6.77
C ARG A 34 -0.97 17.24 7.42
N ASP A 35 -1.82 16.28 7.05
CA ASP A 35 -1.79 14.94 7.62
C ASP A 35 -0.52 14.19 7.15
N TYR A 36 -0.11 14.37 5.89
CA TYR A 36 1.16 13.87 5.38
C TYR A 36 2.35 14.52 6.08
N ALA A 37 2.45 15.84 6.11
CA ALA A 37 3.57 16.56 6.73
C ALA A 37 3.76 16.18 8.22
N ARG A 38 2.66 15.98 8.95
CA ARG A 38 2.72 15.55 10.36
C ARG A 38 3.18 14.11 10.53
N SER A 39 2.80 13.22 9.62
CA SER A 39 3.16 11.79 9.69
C SER A 39 4.59 11.53 9.25
N THR A 40 5.18 12.39 8.42
CA THR A 40 6.49 12.20 7.79
C THR A 40 7.61 13.04 8.44
N ASP A 41 7.30 13.83 9.44
CA ASP A 41 8.29 14.57 10.23
C ASP A 41 8.92 13.65 11.28
N TRP A 42 9.90 12.86 10.86
CA TRP A 42 10.58 11.89 11.71
C TRP A 42 11.45 12.52 12.81
N GLU A 43 11.81 13.80 12.66
CA GLU A 43 12.66 14.54 13.61
C GLU A 43 11.86 15.22 14.73
N ALA A 44 10.61 15.58 14.48
CA ALA A 44 9.76 16.26 15.47
C ALA A 44 9.46 15.42 16.74
N GLY A 45 9.70 14.11 16.68
CA GLY A 45 9.59 13.22 17.86
C GLY A 45 10.67 13.44 18.91
N SER A 46 11.80 14.10 18.56
CA SER A 46 12.95 14.34 19.47
C SER A 46 12.82 15.63 20.28
N THR A 47 11.97 16.57 19.88
CA THR A 47 11.92 17.92 20.48
C THR A 47 10.77 18.18 21.46
N GLY A 48 10.05 17.16 21.92
CA GLY A 48 9.26 17.20 23.16
C GLY A 48 7.94 17.97 23.14
N ARG A 49 7.48 18.59 22.07
CA ARG A 49 6.29 19.47 22.08
C ARG A 49 4.95 18.83 21.69
N ARG A 50 4.90 17.70 21.00
CA ARG A 50 3.69 16.87 20.78
C ARG A 50 4.08 15.41 20.62
N ARG A 51 3.73 14.57 21.58
CA ARG A 51 3.88 13.11 21.47
C ARG A 51 3.11 12.65 20.23
N ARG A 52 3.81 12.03 19.29
CA ARG A 52 3.17 11.28 18.20
C ARG A 52 2.46 10.06 18.78
N PRO A 53 1.37 9.59 18.18
CA PRO A 53 0.84 8.28 18.53
C PRO A 53 1.97 7.24 18.46
N GLU A 54 2.00 6.29 19.40
CA GLU A 54 3.07 5.29 19.51
C GLU A 54 3.27 4.49 18.24
N ILE A 55 2.19 4.25 17.53
CA ILE A 55 2.17 3.54 16.24
C ILE A 55 2.98 4.27 15.15
N ASP A 56 2.96 5.59 15.11
CA ASP A 56 3.74 6.38 14.15
C ASP A 56 5.23 6.30 14.44
N GLN A 57 5.60 6.25 15.71
CA GLN A 57 7.01 6.12 16.14
C GLN A 57 7.57 4.75 15.74
N VAL A 58 6.79 3.69 15.92
CA VAL A 58 7.15 2.33 15.51
C VAL A 58 7.36 2.26 14.00
N GLU A 59 6.42 2.80 13.22
CA GLU A 59 6.50 2.79 11.76
C GLU A 59 7.66 3.63 11.24
N CYS A 60 7.86 4.84 11.77
CA CYS A 60 9.01 5.69 11.42
C CYS A 60 10.34 4.99 11.70
N ALA A 61 10.50 4.40 12.89
CA ALA A 61 11.72 3.70 13.28
C ALA A 61 11.95 2.46 12.40
N SER A 62 10.91 1.68 12.15
CA SER A 62 10.98 0.50 11.27
C SER A 62 11.38 0.89 9.85
N SER A 63 10.74 1.90 9.28
CA SER A 63 11.02 2.36 7.92
C SER A 63 12.45 2.90 7.77
N ARG A 64 12.96 3.65 8.74
CA ARG A 64 14.35 4.11 8.74
C ARG A 64 15.33 2.94 8.74
N LEU A 65 15.10 1.96 9.61
CA LEU A 65 15.96 0.78 9.71
C LEU A 65 15.91 -0.06 8.44
N ILE A 66 14.72 -0.24 7.83
CA ILE A 66 14.55 -0.95 6.55
C ILE A 66 15.28 -0.22 5.42
N ILE A 67 15.12 1.11 5.29
CA ILE A 67 15.81 1.91 4.26
C ILE A 67 17.32 1.76 4.37
N ALA A 68 17.86 1.85 5.59
CA ALA A 68 19.28 1.76 5.83
C ALA A 68 19.81 0.36 5.53
N SER A 69 19.16 -0.69 6.01
CA SER A 69 19.51 -2.10 5.75
C SER A 69 19.42 -2.43 4.26
N HIS A 70 18.32 -2.07 3.60
CA HIS A 70 18.16 -2.28 2.16
C HIS A 70 19.18 -1.49 1.33
N GLY A 71 19.67 -0.35 1.84
CA GLY A 71 20.77 0.39 1.24
C GLY A 71 22.09 -0.39 1.23
N LEU A 72 22.36 -1.17 2.29
CA LEU A 72 23.50 -2.08 2.34
C LEU A 72 23.32 -3.27 1.38
N GLU A 73 22.13 -3.90 1.39
CA GLU A 73 21.80 -5.02 0.51
C GLU A 73 21.98 -4.65 -0.96
N LYS A 74 21.37 -3.55 -1.40
CA LYS A 74 21.49 -3.08 -2.78
C LYS A 74 22.92 -2.73 -3.16
N GLY A 75 23.66 -2.09 -2.24
CA GLY A 75 25.04 -1.71 -2.49
C GLY A 75 25.94 -2.92 -2.69
N ALA A 76 25.78 -3.96 -1.87
CA ALA A 76 26.54 -5.21 -1.98
C ALA A 76 26.14 -6.05 -3.20
N ALA A 77 24.92 -5.90 -3.72
CA ALA A 77 24.43 -6.60 -4.91
C ALA A 77 24.93 -6.01 -6.25
N LEU A 78 25.63 -4.88 -6.24
CA LEU A 78 26.14 -4.27 -7.46
C LEU A 78 27.30 -5.11 -8.06
N PRO A 79 27.44 -5.16 -9.41
CA PRO A 79 28.49 -5.94 -10.07
C PRO A 79 29.92 -5.52 -9.67
N ARG A 80 30.13 -4.27 -9.29
CA ARG A 80 31.40 -3.72 -8.87
C ARG A 80 31.22 -2.79 -7.68
N VAL A 81 31.62 -3.24 -6.52
CA VAL A 81 31.50 -2.48 -5.26
C VAL A 81 32.91 -2.07 -4.80
N ARG A 82 33.12 -0.76 -4.65
CA ARG A 82 34.36 -0.25 -4.03
C ARG A 82 34.30 -0.46 -2.52
N ARG A 83 35.36 -0.94 -1.92
CA ARG A 83 35.46 -1.12 -0.47
C ARG A 83 36.38 -0.06 0.16
N PRO A 84 36.05 0.48 1.34
CA PRO A 84 34.81 0.25 2.09
C PRO A 84 33.62 0.99 1.46
N PHE A 85 32.40 0.41 1.57
CA PHE A 85 31.17 1.04 1.14
C PHE A 85 30.14 1.12 2.28
N GLY A 86 29.08 1.90 2.10
CA GLY A 86 27.90 1.89 2.94
C GLY A 86 28.09 2.40 4.37
N ILE A 87 29.19 3.10 4.68
CA ILE A 87 29.56 3.52 6.04
C ILE A 87 28.46 4.34 6.70
N ALA A 88 27.88 5.33 6.00
CA ALA A 88 26.80 6.14 6.56
C ALA A 88 25.54 5.31 6.89
N ARG A 89 25.19 4.34 6.06
CA ARG A 89 24.05 3.44 6.32
C ARG A 89 24.33 2.52 7.49
N ARG A 90 25.53 2.00 7.58
CA ARG A 90 25.99 1.23 8.73
C ARG A 90 25.85 2.02 10.03
N GLN A 91 26.36 3.25 10.06
CA GLN A 91 26.27 4.13 11.23
C GLN A 91 24.81 4.44 11.62
N GLU A 92 23.92 4.63 10.65
CA GLU A 92 22.50 4.84 10.90
C GLU A 92 21.87 3.60 11.56
N ILE A 93 22.14 2.40 11.06
CA ILE A 93 21.67 1.14 11.65
C ILE A 93 22.23 0.97 13.07
N GLU A 94 23.54 1.16 13.26
CA GLU A 94 24.20 1.06 14.55
C GLU A 94 23.62 2.06 15.57
N GLY A 95 23.33 3.29 15.13
CA GLY A 95 22.70 4.31 15.96
C GLY A 95 21.27 3.93 16.41
N ILE A 96 20.47 3.36 15.52
CA ILE A 96 19.11 2.89 15.84
C ILE A 96 19.19 1.68 16.80
N LEU A 97 20.01 0.68 16.48
CA LEU A 97 20.15 -0.55 17.29
C LEU A 97 20.88 -0.33 18.60
N GLY A 98 21.70 0.70 18.72
CA GLY A 98 22.38 1.12 19.94
C GLY A 98 21.47 1.83 20.95
N SER A 99 20.26 2.22 20.55
CA SER A 99 19.28 2.87 21.42
C SER A 99 18.27 1.86 21.99
N PRO A 100 18.35 1.48 23.28
CA PRO A 100 17.39 0.55 23.89
C PRO A 100 15.94 1.01 23.75
N ALA A 101 15.71 2.32 23.79
CA ALA A 101 14.37 2.90 23.63
C ALA A 101 13.81 2.69 22.23
N GLN A 102 14.64 2.80 21.19
CA GLN A 102 14.23 2.52 19.80
C GLN A 102 14.05 1.03 19.56
N VAL A 103 15.01 0.21 19.99
CA VAL A 103 14.94 -1.27 19.83
C VAL A 103 13.66 -1.84 20.44
N LYS A 104 13.22 -1.31 21.60
CA LYS A 104 11.97 -1.74 22.24
C LYS A 104 10.72 -1.51 21.38
N LEU A 105 10.75 -0.55 20.47
CA LEU A 105 9.63 -0.25 19.56
C LEU A 105 9.66 -1.13 18.29
N LEU A 106 10.82 -1.69 17.93
CA LEU A 106 11.01 -2.40 16.68
C LEU A 106 10.54 -3.87 16.77
N PRO A 107 9.97 -4.41 15.68
CA PRO A 107 9.70 -5.84 15.58
C PRO A 107 11.00 -6.65 15.70
N THR A 108 10.96 -7.75 16.44
CA THR A 108 12.12 -8.62 16.69
C THR A 108 12.77 -9.09 15.39
N TRP A 109 11.96 -9.53 14.43
CA TRP A 109 12.47 -10.00 13.12
C TRP A 109 13.29 -8.93 12.39
N LEU A 110 12.89 -7.65 12.50
CA LEU A 110 13.59 -6.54 11.84
C LEU A 110 14.93 -6.24 12.53
N VAL A 111 14.95 -6.29 13.85
CA VAL A 111 16.18 -6.13 14.65
C VAL A 111 17.18 -7.23 14.31
N GLU A 112 16.74 -8.47 14.23
CA GLU A 112 17.58 -9.64 13.91
C GLU A 112 18.13 -9.56 12.48
N ALA A 113 17.27 -9.26 11.49
CA ALA A 113 17.67 -9.09 10.10
C ALA A 113 18.70 -7.95 9.94
N SER A 114 18.48 -6.81 10.59
CA SER A 114 19.41 -5.68 10.52
C SER A 114 20.75 -5.98 11.19
N ARG A 115 20.77 -6.73 12.29
CA ARG A 115 22.01 -7.21 12.90
C ARG A 115 22.76 -8.18 12.00
N SER A 116 22.04 -9.08 11.31
CA SER A 116 22.66 -9.98 10.33
C SER A 116 23.25 -9.19 9.17
N ALA A 117 22.52 -8.23 8.60
CA ALA A 117 23.03 -7.35 7.55
C ALA A 117 24.29 -6.59 7.98
N LEU A 118 24.37 -6.10 9.22
CA LEU A 118 25.56 -5.43 9.74
C LEU A 118 26.77 -6.36 9.81
N ARG A 119 26.60 -7.59 10.30
CA ARG A 119 27.71 -8.57 10.38
C ARG A 119 28.23 -8.88 8.98
N GLN A 120 27.37 -9.20 8.06
CA GLN A 120 27.73 -9.53 6.67
C GLN A 120 28.35 -8.35 5.93
N HIS A 121 27.83 -7.14 6.15
CA HIS A 121 28.41 -5.92 5.60
C HIS A 121 29.83 -5.67 6.14
N ALA A 122 30.10 -5.94 7.42
CA ALA A 122 31.43 -5.84 8.00
C ALA A 122 32.39 -6.85 7.36
N GLU A 123 31.96 -8.09 7.19
CA GLU A 123 32.70 -9.15 6.54
C GLU A 123 33.01 -8.79 5.07
N PHE A 124 32.00 -8.32 4.32
CA PHE A 124 32.20 -7.88 2.94
C PHE A 124 33.26 -6.77 2.85
N ASN A 125 33.21 -5.76 3.70
CA ASN A 125 34.17 -4.67 3.68
C ASN A 125 35.60 -5.15 4.02
N ALA A 126 35.74 -6.15 4.88
CA ALA A 126 37.02 -6.72 5.27
C ALA A 126 37.62 -7.66 4.19
N THR A 127 36.79 -8.54 3.64
CA THR A 127 37.26 -9.67 2.81
C THR A 127 36.84 -9.57 1.34
N GLY A 128 35.73 -8.91 1.05
CA GLY A 128 35.07 -8.91 -0.25
C GLY A 128 34.10 -10.09 -0.44
N ALA A 129 33.97 -10.99 0.54
CA ALA A 129 33.03 -12.08 0.50
C ALA A 129 31.58 -11.54 0.74
N VAL A 130 30.65 -11.98 -0.09
CA VAL A 130 29.22 -11.64 0.01
C VAL A 130 28.48 -12.87 0.52
N GLY A 131 27.75 -12.70 1.60
CA GLY A 131 26.92 -13.76 2.17
C GLY A 131 25.45 -13.63 1.78
N ASP A 132 24.74 -14.75 1.78
CA ASP A 132 23.33 -14.83 1.38
C ASP A 132 22.38 -14.04 2.29
N ASP A 133 22.75 -13.79 3.54
CA ASP A 133 21.95 -12.96 4.45
C ASP A 133 22.00 -11.45 4.09
N LEU A 134 22.94 -11.02 3.26
CA LEU A 134 23.04 -9.65 2.77
C LEU A 134 22.51 -9.55 1.34
N THR A 135 23.01 -10.43 0.46
CA THR A 135 22.62 -10.48 -0.96
C THR A 135 22.57 -11.92 -1.44
N PRO A 136 21.43 -12.59 -1.33
CA PRO A 136 21.31 -13.96 -1.81
C PRO A 136 21.53 -14.05 -3.32
N VAL A 137 22.08 -15.17 -3.76
CA VAL A 137 22.21 -15.48 -5.20
C VAL A 137 20.80 -15.52 -5.81
N GLY A 138 20.63 -14.85 -6.95
CA GLY A 138 19.37 -14.87 -7.68
C GLY A 138 18.99 -16.31 -8.09
N PRO A 139 17.70 -16.57 -8.32
CA PRO A 139 17.23 -17.90 -8.68
C PRO A 139 17.87 -18.33 -10.00
N THR A 140 18.40 -19.55 -10.04
CA THR A 140 19.02 -20.14 -11.24
C THR A 140 17.99 -20.55 -12.30
N ARG A 141 16.72 -20.64 -11.91
CA ARG A 141 15.61 -20.99 -12.80
C ARG A 141 14.67 -19.81 -13.00
N THR A 142 14.56 -19.35 -14.24
CA THR A 142 13.47 -18.45 -14.63
C THR A 142 12.24 -19.29 -14.98
N ILE A 143 11.11 -18.97 -14.38
CA ILE A 143 9.82 -19.52 -14.80
C ILE A 143 9.36 -18.67 -15.99
N ALA A 144 9.29 -19.28 -17.15
CA ALA A 144 8.79 -18.65 -18.37
C ALA A 144 7.47 -19.29 -18.79
N TYR A 145 6.52 -18.45 -19.13
CA TYR A 145 5.26 -18.83 -19.76
C TYR A 145 5.27 -18.36 -21.19
N SER A 146 4.55 -19.04 -22.10
CA SER A 146 4.36 -18.52 -23.46
C SER A 146 3.53 -17.25 -23.45
N ALA A 147 3.62 -16.44 -24.51
CA ALA A 147 2.82 -15.23 -24.63
C ALA A 147 1.31 -15.54 -24.57
N GLU A 148 0.89 -16.67 -25.16
CA GLU A 148 -0.49 -17.12 -25.16
C GLU A 148 -0.97 -17.47 -23.75
N GLN A 149 -0.14 -18.17 -22.95
CA GLN A 149 -0.46 -18.49 -21.54
C GLN A 149 -0.59 -17.23 -20.69
N VAL A 150 0.26 -16.26 -20.91
CA VAL A 150 0.19 -14.98 -20.19
C VAL A 150 -1.07 -14.21 -20.60
N GLU A 151 -1.38 -14.16 -21.91
CA GLU A 151 -2.57 -13.50 -22.42
C GLU A 151 -3.85 -14.17 -21.89
N GLU A 152 -3.93 -15.50 -21.90
CA GLU A 152 -5.05 -16.26 -21.34
C GLU A 152 -5.26 -15.91 -19.87
N PHE A 153 -4.20 -15.96 -19.06
CA PHE A 153 -4.27 -15.63 -17.64
C PHE A 153 -4.73 -14.20 -17.39
N VAL A 154 -4.18 -13.23 -18.12
CA VAL A 154 -4.51 -11.82 -17.94
C VAL A 154 -5.92 -11.51 -18.41
N SER A 155 -6.34 -12.08 -19.55
CA SER A 155 -7.65 -11.86 -20.18
C SER A 155 -8.79 -12.51 -19.39
N ALA A 156 -8.53 -13.61 -18.68
CA ALA A 156 -9.52 -14.31 -17.86
C ALA A 156 -9.95 -13.49 -16.63
N ARG A 157 -9.10 -12.58 -16.14
CA ARG A 157 -9.42 -11.77 -14.96
C ARG A 157 -10.41 -10.65 -15.29
N HIS A 158 -11.56 -10.65 -14.65
CA HIS A 158 -12.59 -9.61 -14.80
C HIS A 158 -13.00 -9.01 -13.45
N SER A 159 -13.69 -7.86 -13.48
CA SER A 159 -14.37 -7.31 -12.30
C SER A 159 -15.75 -7.97 -12.15
N VAL A 160 -15.82 -8.97 -11.28
CA VAL A 160 -17.04 -9.73 -11.01
C VAL A 160 -17.91 -9.01 -9.99
N ARG A 161 -19.21 -8.88 -10.28
CA ARG A 161 -20.20 -8.19 -9.44
C ARG A 161 -21.41 -9.08 -9.10
N ASN A 162 -21.28 -10.38 -9.36
CA ASN A 162 -22.27 -11.39 -9.01
C ASN A 162 -21.56 -12.58 -8.39
N PHE A 163 -21.48 -12.59 -7.05
CA PHE A 163 -20.82 -13.64 -6.30
C PHE A 163 -21.80 -14.72 -5.87
N ASP A 164 -21.32 -15.96 -5.83
CA ASP A 164 -22.06 -17.11 -5.31
C ASP A 164 -22.10 -17.06 -3.77
N THR A 165 -23.25 -16.74 -3.22
CA THR A 165 -23.46 -16.65 -1.77
C THR A 165 -23.54 -18.01 -1.09
N ALA A 166 -23.77 -19.09 -1.85
CA ALA A 166 -23.82 -20.45 -1.33
C ALA A 166 -22.42 -21.07 -1.22
N ARG A 167 -21.41 -20.48 -1.87
CA ARG A 167 -20.03 -20.96 -1.85
C ARG A 167 -19.13 -20.03 -1.01
N PRO A 168 -18.89 -20.37 0.26
CA PRO A 168 -18.02 -19.55 1.12
C PRO A 168 -16.58 -19.58 0.63
N VAL A 169 -15.84 -18.51 0.91
CA VAL A 169 -14.39 -18.45 0.67
C VAL A 169 -13.67 -18.83 1.96
N ALA A 170 -12.76 -19.82 1.88
CA ALA A 170 -11.96 -20.21 3.02
C ALA A 170 -11.04 -19.08 3.47
N ARG A 171 -11.07 -18.73 4.75
CA ARG A 171 -10.21 -17.65 5.32
C ARG A 171 -8.73 -17.94 5.09
N ASP A 172 -8.31 -19.19 5.24
CA ASP A 172 -6.89 -19.57 5.07
C ASP A 172 -6.41 -19.32 3.63
N LEU A 173 -7.28 -19.48 2.63
CA LEU A 173 -6.96 -19.15 1.24
C LEU A 173 -6.75 -17.64 1.05
N LEU A 174 -7.57 -16.81 1.72
CA LEU A 174 -7.44 -15.35 1.70
C LEU A 174 -6.16 -14.90 2.41
N VAL A 175 -5.81 -15.52 3.53
CA VAL A 175 -4.56 -15.26 4.27
C VAL A 175 -3.35 -15.65 3.42
N GLU A 176 -3.40 -16.83 2.77
CA GLU A 176 -2.33 -17.28 1.88
C GLU A 176 -2.14 -16.34 0.68
N ALA A 177 -3.23 -15.82 0.11
CA ALA A 177 -3.15 -14.82 -0.96
C ALA A 177 -2.40 -13.56 -0.51
N VAL A 178 -2.67 -13.06 0.70
CA VAL A 178 -1.94 -11.90 1.27
C VAL A 178 -0.47 -12.24 1.50
N ARG A 179 -0.16 -13.45 2.00
CA ARG A 179 1.23 -13.89 2.21
C ARG A 179 2.02 -13.91 0.90
N ILE A 180 1.45 -14.41 -0.17
CA ILE A 180 2.08 -14.41 -1.51
C ILE A 180 2.22 -12.97 -2.03
N ALA A 181 1.14 -12.19 -1.98
CA ALA A 181 1.13 -10.79 -2.44
C ALA A 181 2.09 -9.91 -1.64
N GLY A 182 2.44 -10.27 -0.41
CA GLY A 182 3.43 -9.60 0.43
C GLY A 182 4.85 -9.55 -0.19
N ARG A 183 5.09 -10.23 -1.31
CA ARG A 183 6.32 -10.13 -2.11
C ARG A 183 6.34 -8.95 -3.08
N THR A 184 5.24 -8.18 -3.16
CA THR A 184 5.17 -6.99 -4.02
C THR A 184 6.34 -6.05 -3.76
N PRO A 185 7.04 -5.59 -4.80
CA PRO A 185 8.05 -4.55 -4.66
C PRO A 185 7.47 -3.27 -4.07
N SER A 186 8.26 -2.55 -3.28
CA SER A 186 7.92 -1.25 -2.75
C SER A 186 9.15 -0.36 -2.68
N VAL A 187 8.97 0.94 -2.56
CA VAL A 187 10.10 1.87 -2.45
C VAL A 187 10.97 1.49 -1.25
N CYS A 188 12.28 1.34 -1.49
CA CYS A 188 13.26 0.91 -0.48
C CYS A 188 12.87 -0.36 0.28
N ASN A 189 12.04 -1.23 -0.32
CA ASN A 189 11.56 -2.48 0.27
C ASN A 189 10.81 -2.30 1.62
N ARG A 190 10.18 -1.14 1.84
CA ARG A 190 9.49 -0.81 3.12
C ARG A 190 8.26 -1.66 3.36
N ARG A 191 7.52 -2.02 2.28
CA ARG A 191 6.32 -2.86 2.34
C ARG A 191 5.32 -2.40 3.39
N SER A 192 5.08 -1.09 3.42
CA SER A 192 4.23 -0.43 4.41
C SER A 192 2.73 -0.57 4.16
N TYR A 193 2.35 -1.22 3.05
CA TYR A 193 0.98 -1.57 2.75
C TYR A 193 0.39 -2.58 3.75
N ARG A 194 -0.93 -2.51 3.92
CA ARG A 194 -1.71 -3.47 4.71
C ARG A 194 -2.94 -3.95 3.96
N ALA A 195 -3.34 -5.18 4.23
CA ALA A 195 -4.61 -5.74 3.81
C ALA A 195 -5.46 -6.02 5.06
N HIS A 196 -6.54 -5.28 5.24
CA HIS A 196 -7.54 -5.56 6.28
C HIS A 196 -8.59 -6.49 5.68
N LEU A 197 -8.57 -7.76 6.10
CA LEU A 197 -9.58 -8.74 5.70
C LEU A 197 -10.85 -8.55 6.52
N VAL A 198 -11.98 -8.46 5.84
CA VAL A 198 -13.32 -8.36 6.41
C VAL A 198 -14.18 -9.48 5.81
N ASP A 199 -14.53 -10.48 6.59
CA ASP A 199 -15.27 -11.68 6.16
C ASP A 199 -16.52 -11.95 7.03
N GLU A 200 -16.84 -11.06 7.96
CA GLU A 200 -18.08 -11.07 8.71
C GLU A 200 -19.11 -10.16 8.04
N ARG A 201 -20.32 -10.68 7.78
CA ARG A 201 -21.38 -9.99 7.01
C ARG A 201 -21.71 -8.59 7.53
N GLY A 202 -21.86 -8.43 8.86
CA GLY A 202 -22.17 -7.13 9.46
C GLY A 202 -21.02 -6.13 9.27
N ALA A 203 -19.77 -6.59 9.37
CA ALA A 203 -18.60 -5.76 9.15
C ALA A 203 -18.45 -5.35 7.68
N ILE A 204 -18.67 -6.29 6.74
CA ILE A 204 -18.71 -6.01 5.29
C ILE A 204 -19.76 -4.91 4.99
N ASN A 205 -20.96 -5.05 5.52
CA ASN A 205 -22.03 -4.08 5.31
C ASN A 205 -21.63 -2.70 5.85
N ARG A 206 -21.10 -2.61 7.09
CA ARG A 206 -20.63 -1.35 7.69
C ARG A 206 -19.55 -0.65 6.87
N ALA A 207 -18.63 -1.40 6.25
CA ALA A 207 -17.61 -0.84 5.38
C ALA A 207 -18.19 -0.36 4.04
N LEU A 208 -19.04 -1.18 3.40
CA LEU A 208 -19.60 -0.91 2.09
C LEU A 208 -20.68 0.18 2.08
N GLU A 209 -21.28 0.51 3.21
CA GLU A 209 -22.16 1.69 3.35
C GLU A 209 -21.45 3.01 3.04
N LEU A 210 -20.14 3.07 3.28
CA LEU A 210 -19.32 4.26 3.05
C LEU A 210 -18.68 4.29 1.66
N GLN A 211 -18.73 3.16 0.93
CA GLN A 211 -18.10 3.04 -0.40
C GLN A 211 -19.13 3.35 -1.50
N ASN A 212 -18.72 4.15 -2.48
CA ASN A 212 -19.53 4.45 -3.66
C ASN A 212 -19.35 3.35 -4.73
N GLY A 213 -20.41 2.98 -5.43
CA GLY A 213 -20.29 2.08 -6.60
C GLY A 213 -20.48 0.59 -6.31
N ASN A 214 -20.89 0.20 -5.10
CA ASN A 214 -21.25 -1.19 -4.75
C ASN A 214 -22.76 -1.45 -4.81
N ALA A 215 -23.57 -0.48 -5.26
CA ALA A 215 -25.00 -0.62 -5.37
C ALA A 215 -25.37 -1.80 -6.31
N GLY A 216 -26.35 -2.59 -5.90
CA GLY A 216 -26.84 -3.73 -6.68
C GLY A 216 -26.13 -5.06 -6.42
N PHE A 217 -24.90 -5.08 -5.84
CA PHE A 217 -24.23 -6.35 -5.54
C PHE A 217 -23.59 -6.44 -4.14
N ARG A 218 -23.75 -5.42 -3.30
CA ARG A 218 -23.27 -5.40 -1.91
C ARG A 218 -23.63 -6.67 -1.13
N GLY A 219 -24.90 -7.13 -1.30
CA GLY A 219 -25.42 -8.28 -0.58
C GLY A 219 -24.74 -9.61 -0.93
N SER A 220 -24.15 -9.72 -2.13
CA SER A 220 -23.51 -10.96 -2.58
C SER A 220 -22.00 -11.03 -2.28
N ILE A 221 -21.36 -9.96 -1.78
CA ILE A 221 -19.92 -9.95 -1.50
C ILE A 221 -19.63 -10.79 -0.26
N PRO A 222 -18.92 -11.95 -0.36
CA PRO A 222 -18.67 -12.83 0.77
C PRO A 222 -17.45 -12.42 1.61
N ALA A 223 -16.45 -11.75 0.99
CA ALA A 223 -15.27 -11.23 1.65
C ALA A 223 -14.80 -9.92 1.02
N LEU A 224 -14.16 -9.08 1.81
CA LEU A 224 -13.67 -7.77 1.41
C LEU A 224 -12.27 -7.55 1.96
N PHE A 225 -11.34 -7.09 1.11
CA PHE A 225 -10.11 -6.47 1.57
C PHE A 225 -10.22 -4.96 1.53
N ILE A 226 -9.75 -4.28 2.59
CA ILE A 226 -9.48 -2.85 2.59
C ILE A 226 -7.96 -2.71 2.55
N VAL A 227 -7.44 -2.24 1.43
CA VAL A 227 -6.00 -2.00 1.27
C VAL A 227 -5.68 -0.61 1.75
N THR A 228 -4.69 -0.52 2.62
CA THR A 228 -4.21 0.73 3.20
C THR A 228 -2.71 0.88 3.07
N GLU A 229 -2.22 2.09 3.30
CA GLU A 229 -0.79 2.41 3.32
C GLU A 229 -0.46 3.30 4.52
N ARG A 230 0.64 3.00 5.22
CA ARG A 230 1.06 3.74 6.41
C ARG A 230 1.82 4.99 6.02
N ARG A 231 1.25 6.17 6.28
CA ARG A 231 1.87 7.46 5.92
C ARG A 231 3.25 7.67 6.52
N SER A 232 3.46 7.21 7.75
CA SER A 232 4.71 7.39 8.48
C SER A 232 5.89 6.60 7.92
N ALA A 233 5.65 5.73 6.94
CA ALA A 233 6.69 5.01 6.22
C ALA A 233 7.44 5.89 5.21
N PHE A 234 6.89 7.04 4.82
CA PHE A 234 7.43 7.90 3.77
C PHE A 234 8.03 9.18 4.36
N VAL A 235 8.95 9.82 3.62
CA VAL A 235 9.67 11.00 4.09
C VAL A 235 9.81 12.06 3.00
N GLY A 236 9.57 13.30 3.42
CA GLY A 236 9.78 14.47 2.58
C GLY A 236 8.86 14.63 1.38
N ALA A 237 8.97 15.75 0.69
CA ALA A 237 8.09 16.12 -0.41
C ALA A 237 8.22 15.20 -1.64
N GLY A 238 9.40 14.61 -1.85
CA GLY A 238 9.65 13.71 -2.97
C GLY A 238 8.79 12.44 -2.93
N GLU A 239 8.49 11.94 -1.75
CA GLU A 239 7.73 10.70 -1.55
C GLU A 239 6.23 10.93 -1.32
N ARG A 240 5.71 12.17 -1.45
CA ARG A 240 4.32 12.50 -1.14
C ARG A 240 3.26 11.64 -1.85
N ASN A 241 3.59 11.09 -3.02
CA ASN A 241 2.68 10.24 -3.80
C ASN A 241 3.03 8.75 -3.70
N GLN A 242 4.16 8.39 -3.06
CA GLN A 242 4.68 7.03 -3.10
C GLN A 242 3.72 6.01 -2.45
N ARG A 243 3.02 6.41 -1.39
CA ARG A 243 2.02 5.55 -0.73
C ARG A 243 0.89 5.09 -1.66
N TRP A 244 0.49 5.94 -2.60
CA TRP A 244 -0.53 5.59 -3.60
C TRP A 244 0.02 4.62 -4.64
N ILE A 245 1.30 4.77 -5.00
CA ILE A 245 1.99 3.87 -5.93
C ILE A 245 2.18 2.50 -5.29
N ASP A 246 2.82 2.43 -4.12
CA ASP A 246 3.12 1.16 -3.43
C ASP A 246 1.82 0.40 -3.06
N GLY A 247 0.82 1.13 -2.54
CA GLY A 247 -0.47 0.53 -2.22
C GLY A 247 -1.24 0.04 -3.46
N GLY A 248 -1.14 0.75 -4.59
CA GLY A 248 -1.72 0.32 -5.87
C GLY A 248 -1.03 -0.92 -6.44
N LEU A 249 0.31 -0.97 -6.39
CA LEU A 249 1.10 -2.14 -6.79
C LEU A 249 0.71 -3.37 -5.97
N PHE A 250 0.64 -3.22 -4.64
CA PHE A 250 0.22 -4.30 -3.76
C PHE A 250 -1.22 -4.76 -4.03
N ALA A 251 -2.16 -3.82 -4.18
CA ALA A 251 -3.55 -4.15 -4.46
C ALA A 251 -3.70 -4.94 -5.76
N MET A 252 -2.97 -4.56 -6.82
CA MET A 252 -3.02 -5.30 -8.09
C MET A 252 -2.34 -6.66 -7.98
N THR A 253 -1.21 -6.78 -7.27
CA THR A 253 -0.58 -8.07 -7.01
C THR A 253 -1.52 -9.00 -6.25
N LEU A 254 -2.21 -8.49 -5.22
CA LEU A 254 -3.20 -9.27 -4.46
C LEU A 254 -4.32 -9.78 -5.36
N VAL A 255 -4.83 -8.96 -6.27
CA VAL A 255 -5.85 -9.36 -7.26
C VAL A 255 -5.34 -10.45 -8.19
N TRP A 256 -4.10 -10.35 -8.68
CA TRP A 256 -3.50 -11.40 -9.51
C TRP A 256 -3.31 -12.72 -8.76
N VAL A 257 -2.90 -12.65 -7.51
CA VAL A 257 -2.75 -13.85 -6.67
C VAL A 257 -4.11 -14.50 -6.42
N LEU A 258 -5.13 -13.71 -6.04
CA LEU A 258 -6.50 -14.20 -5.84
C LEU A 258 -7.05 -14.86 -7.11
N HIS A 259 -6.84 -14.24 -8.28
CA HIS A 259 -7.22 -14.79 -9.57
C HIS A 259 -6.51 -16.12 -9.85
N GLY A 260 -5.18 -16.19 -9.64
CA GLY A 260 -4.41 -17.42 -9.78
C GLY A 260 -4.82 -18.53 -8.80
N LEU A 261 -5.45 -18.18 -7.70
CA LEU A 261 -6.02 -19.11 -6.71
C LEU A 261 -7.50 -19.46 -7.00
N GLY A 262 -8.04 -19.05 -8.15
CA GLY A 262 -9.41 -19.37 -8.58
C GLY A 262 -10.49 -18.56 -7.86
N LEU A 263 -10.15 -17.37 -7.36
CA LEU A 263 -11.08 -16.44 -6.76
C LEU A 263 -11.31 -15.23 -7.67
N GLU A 264 -12.56 -14.82 -7.74
CA GLU A 264 -12.96 -13.64 -8.51
C GLU A 264 -12.95 -12.39 -7.65
N THR A 265 -12.68 -11.25 -8.28
CA THR A 265 -12.52 -9.99 -7.58
C THR A 265 -13.25 -8.83 -8.27
N CYS A 266 -13.52 -7.78 -7.49
CA CYS A 266 -13.91 -6.48 -8.02
C CYS A 266 -13.23 -5.36 -7.22
N PHE A 267 -12.45 -4.52 -7.90
CA PHE A 267 -11.98 -3.29 -7.32
C PHE A 267 -13.15 -2.33 -7.04
N LEU A 268 -13.18 -1.82 -5.82
CA LEU A 268 -14.10 -0.79 -5.34
C LEU A 268 -13.26 0.42 -4.97
N ASN A 269 -13.16 1.37 -5.88
CA ASN A 269 -12.29 2.53 -5.70
C ASN A 269 -12.67 3.33 -4.44
N TRP A 270 -11.69 3.98 -3.83
CA TRP A 270 -11.90 4.81 -2.65
C TRP A 270 -11.75 6.29 -3.00
N SER A 271 -12.71 6.86 -3.73
CA SER A 271 -12.75 8.29 -4.05
C SER A 271 -13.66 9.04 -3.08
N GLN A 272 -13.28 9.04 -1.81
CA GLN A 272 -14.07 9.62 -0.73
C GLN A 272 -13.39 10.86 -0.12
N ARG A 273 -14.19 11.70 0.53
CA ARG A 273 -13.66 12.80 1.34
C ARG A 273 -12.99 12.28 2.60
N ASN A 274 -12.06 13.02 3.14
CA ASN A 274 -11.33 12.68 4.36
C ASN A 274 -12.24 12.33 5.55
N ALA A 275 -13.38 13.05 5.72
CA ALA A 275 -14.33 12.76 6.78
C ALA A 275 -14.96 11.35 6.66
N VAL A 276 -15.17 10.85 5.42
CA VAL A 276 -15.68 9.50 5.19
C VAL A 276 -14.58 8.47 5.42
N SER A 277 -13.35 8.80 5.05
CA SER A 277 -12.17 7.95 5.35
C SER A 277 -11.95 7.82 6.85
N ASP A 278 -12.11 8.90 7.63
CA ASP A 278 -12.05 8.84 9.10
C ASP A 278 -13.15 7.95 9.69
N GLU A 279 -14.36 8.05 9.16
CA GLU A 279 -15.48 7.22 9.60
C GLU A 279 -15.23 5.75 9.28
N LEU A 280 -14.66 5.42 8.10
CA LEU A 280 -14.27 4.05 7.79
C LEU A 280 -13.21 3.53 8.75
N ARG A 281 -12.14 4.32 9.00
CA ARG A 281 -11.11 3.94 9.98
C ARG A 281 -11.70 3.65 11.34
N ARG A 282 -12.59 4.52 11.83
CA ARG A 282 -13.26 4.36 13.13
C ARG A 282 -14.12 3.10 13.18
N ARG A 283 -14.93 2.83 12.14
CA ARG A 283 -15.82 1.66 12.07
C ARG A 283 -15.06 0.34 12.01
N MET A 284 -13.91 0.35 11.35
CA MET A 284 -13.13 -0.87 11.07
C MET A 284 -11.92 -1.04 11.98
N GLY A 285 -11.67 -0.12 12.92
CA GLY A 285 -10.49 -0.17 13.80
C GLY A 285 -9.16 0.05 13.05
N ILE A 286 -9.21 0.74 11.90
CA ILE A 286 -8.02 1.07 11.10
C ILE A 286 -7.34 2.29 11.71
N SER A 287 -6.00 2.29 11.75
CA SER A 287 -5.22 3.40 12.30
C SER A 287 -5.49 4.72 11.57
N ALA A 288 -5.53 5.82 12.31
CA ALA A 288 -5.61 7.16 11.75
C ALA A 288 -4.40 7.52 10.86
N CYS A 289 -3.29 6.77 11.01
CA CYS A 289 -2.05 6.96 10.23
C CYS A 289 -2.03 6.16 8.92
N GLU A 290 -3.09 5.44 8.60
CA GLU A 290 -3.23 4.68 7.37
C GLU A 290 -4.12 5.40 6.36
N ASP A 291 -3.64 5.56 5.14
CA ASP A 291 -4.46 6.02 4.02
C ASP A 291 -5.17 4.86 3.35
N ILE A 292 -6.47 5.02 3.10
CA ILE A 292 -7.27 4.01 2.40
C ILE A 292 -6.94 4.12 0.91
N ILE A 293 -6.42 3.05 0.34
CA ILE A 293 -6.05 3.00 -1.09
C ILE A 293 -7.24 2.57 -1.93
N VAL A 294 -7.79 1.38 -1.63
CA VAL A 294 -8.88 0.77 -2.39
C VAL A 294 -9.52 -0.34 -1.57
N MET A 295 -10.75 -0.71 -1.90
CA MET A 295 -11.35 -1.95 -1.43
C MET A 295 -11.39 -2.99 -2.55
N ILE A 296 -11.33 -4.28 -2.20
CA ILE A 296 -11.38 -5.40 -3.15
C ILE A 296 -12.45 -6.37 -2.64
N ALA A 297 -13.57 -6.46 -3.35
CA ALA A 297 -14.54 -7.53 -3.15
C ALA A 297 -13.96 -8.85 -3.69
N VAL A 298 -14.12 -9.94 -2.94
CA VAL A 298 -13.56 -11.25 -3.27
C VAL A 298 -14.61 -12.33 -3.04
N GLY A 299 -14.67 -13.30 -3.94
CA GLY A 299 -15.58 -14.43 -3.84
C GLY A 299 -15.46 -15.39 -5.01
N HIS A 300 -16.31 -16.39 -5.04
CA HIS A 300 -16.54 -17.22 -6.23
C HIS A 300 -17.63 -16.57 -7.07
N ALA A 301 -17.49 -16.58 -8.40
CA ALA A 301 -18.53 -16.07 -9.28
C ALA A 301 -19.77 -16.98 -9.24
N ALA A 302 -20.96 -16.38 -9.28
CA ALA A 302 -22.20 -17.11 -9.45
C ALA A 302 -22.30 -17.71 -10.86
N SER A 303 -23.01 -18.84 -11.01
CA SER A 303 -23.23 -19.43 -12.32
C SER A 303 -23.89 -18.44 -13.28
N GLY A 304 -23.43 -18.39 -14.53
CA GLY A 304 -23.97 -17.48 -15.54
C GLY A 304 -23.72 -16.01 -15.31
N TYR A 305 -22.75 -15.63 -14.45
CA TYR A 305 -22.39 -14.24 -14.23
C TYR A 305 -21.98 -13.54 -15.54
N ARG A 306 -22.21 -12.24 -15.57
CA ARG A 306 -21.78 -11.39 -16.69
C ARG A 306 -20.77 -10.35 -16.24
N VAL A 307 -19.89 -9.98 -17.16
CA VAL A 307 -18.85 -8.96 -16.94
C VAL A 307 -19.08 -7.76 -17.87
N ALA A 308 -18.59 -6.60 -17.45
CA ALA A 308 -18.55 -5.45 -18.35
C ALA A 308 -17.60 -5.73 -19.52
N ARG A 309 -17.97 -5.29 -20.72
CA ARG A 309 -17.18 -5.53 -21.94
C ARG A 309 -15.77 -4.95 -21.84
N SER A 310 -15.60 -3.78 -21.22
CA SER A 310 -14.31 -3.11 -20.93
C SER A 310 -13.36 -3.14 -22.15
N LEU A 311 -13.71 -2.40 -23.20
CA LEU A 311 -12.89 -2.33 -24.41
C LEU A 311 -11.47 -1.87 -24.09
N PRO A 312 -10.44 -2.60 -24.53
CA PRO A 312 -9.06 -2.16 -24.42
C PRO A 312 -8.82 -0.91 -25.29
N ARG A 313 -7.87 -0.10 -24.89
CA ARG A 313 -7.35 0.96 -25.75
C ARG A 313 -6.46 0.36 -26.84
N PRO A 314 -6.38 0.98 -28.03
CA PRO A 314 -5.38 0.63 -29.02
C PRO A 314 -3.96 0.73 -28.45
N LEU A 315 -3.04 -0.09 -28.98
CA LEU A 315 -1.65 -0.11 -28.49
C LEU A 315 -0.98 1.27 -28.59
N ASP A 316 -1.22 1.99 -29.69
CA ASP A 316 -0.64 3.31 -29.96
C ASP A 316 -1.08 4.39 -28.95
N ASP A 317 -2.21 4.17 -28.25
CA ASP A 317 -2.65 5.05 -27.14
C ASP A 317 -1.92 4.76 -25.82
N ILE A 318 -1.18 3.66 -25.72
CA ILE A 318 -0.58 3.16 -24.49
C ILE A 318 0.95 3.16 -24.59
N LEU A 319 1.49 2.89 -25.78
CA LEU A 319 2.92 2.72 -26.03
C LEU A 319 3.48 3.88 -26.83
N GLU A 320 4.50 4.53 -26.31
CA GLU A 320 5.39 5.45 -27.02
C GLU A 320 6.80 4.87 -27.05
N ILE A 321 7.42 4.84 -28.24
CA ILE A 321 8.80 4.34 -28.40
C ILE A 321 9.70 5.54 -28.67
N HIS A 322 10.67 5.74 -27.78
CA HIS A 322 11.71 6.74 -27.93
C HIS A 322 13.01 6.05 -28.36
N GLY A 323 13.51 6.43 -29.56
CA GLY A 323 14.77 5.93 -30.13
C GLY A 323 15.99 6.73 -29.71
#